data_bb4d26b807d7abdc97bea203a2d300a2
#
_entry.id   bb4d26b807d7abdc97bea203a2d300a2
#
_cell.length_a   1.000
_cell.length_b   1.000
_cell.length_c   1.000
_cell.angle_alpha   90.00
_cell.angle_beta   90.00
_cell.angle_gamma   90.00
#
_symmetry.space_group_name_H-M   'P 1'
#
loop_
_entity.id
_entity.type
_entity.pdbx_description
1 polymer ?
#
loop_
_entity_poly.entity_id
_entity_poly.type
_entity_poly.pdbx_seq_one_letter_code
_entity_poly.pdbx_strand_id
1 'polypeptide(L)'
;MVELIIYTIGGILMILTWDIIRRIIEILWLINVGLAIWTVFRSHRDIASTWAWLLILSILPYVGFILYLFTGRQLSHDDIFSIKAEQQKFRDQFLNEQNKLLKLHDLLPNKDQNPRARRLVELNLNNDDALLTFNNEVETFIDGKVLFQNLIKNIEQAKSSINIEFYTFYDDQLGNQVLKALEKAANRSVKVRVLYDASGSRGTKPSFFNKLRQLGGKAQPFISTAGNRFFTTPRANYHLHRKLVIIDNQIGYIGGFNIGDQYVDRSKKFGHWRDTHLRVTGQAALLMEIRFAMDWNTSCRKSHLSTYSVDNLIENFRLNVVQAKNLVPMQIVSSGPDNSNFGIRRAYEEIIAQAQNYVYIQTPYLIPGDSILEALIIAAKSGVDVRIMIPSMPDHPFVYRATEYYAKYLVNNGVKVYKYDNGFIHAKTIVSGSNIASVGSANQDFRSYQLNFEVNAFTYNPALATELKEIFEKDLKESTLLTKKYFNDQSHWRKFKQYFSRLLSPIL
;
A
#
# COMPACT_ATOMS: atom_id res chain seq x y z
N MET A 1 -50.77 19.54 51.46
CA MET A 1 -50.15 18.25 51.88
C MET A 1 -49.84 17.33 50.68
N VAL A 2 -50.77 17.17 49.74
CA VAL A 2 -50.58 16.30 48.56
C VAL A 2 -49.47 16.82 47.60
N GLU A 3 -49.44 18.14 47.36
CA GLU A 3 -48.38 18.72 46.51
C GLU A 3 -46.97 18.60 47.10
N LEU A 4 -46.82 18.71 48.41
CA LEU A 4 -45.54 18.55 49.09
C LEU A 4 -45.02 17.10 49.00
N ILE A 5 -45.93 16.10 49.05
CA ILE A 5 -45.63 14.71 48.86
C ILE A 5 -45.18 14.41 47.43
N ILE A 6 -45.81 14.99 46.42
CA ILE A 6 -45.44 14.80 45.01
C ILE A 6 -44.06 15.43 44.72
N TYR A 7 -43.74 16.62 45.25
CA TYR A 7 -42.44 17.25 45.12
C TYR A 7 -41.33 16.42 45.82
N THR A 8 -41.61 15.83 46.99
CA THR A 8 -40.64 15.03 47.75
C THR A 8 -40.37 13.69 47.04
N ILE A 9 -41.42 13.05 46.52
CA ILE A 9 -41.28 11.77 45.79
C ILE A 9 -40.54 12.01 44.44
N GLY A 10 -40.88 13.10 43.72
CA GLY A 10 -40.17 13.49 42.48
C GLY A 10 -38.69 13.78 42.72
N GLY A 11 -38.33 14.46 43.80
CA GLY A 11 -36.93 14.71 44.20
C GLY A 11 -36.16 13.42 44.56
N ILE A 12 -36.80 12.51 45.31
CA ILE A 12 -36.18 11.20 45.63
C ILE A 12 -35.99 10.34 44.38
N LEU A 13 -36.95 10.29 43.47
CA LEU A 13 -36.81 9.56 42.21
C LEU A 13 -35.69 10.14 41.33
N MET A 14 -35.54 11.46 41.28
CA MET A 14 -34.50 12.15 40.55
C MET A 14 -33.09 11.88 41.11
N ILE A 15 -32.98 11.83 42.45
CA ILE A 15 -31.73 11.48 43.15
C ILE A 15 -31.38 10.01 42.89
N LEU A 16 -32.37 9.11 42.97
CA LEU A 16 -32.16 7.67 42.74
C LEU A 16 -31.73 7.39 41.27
N THR A 17 -32.34 8.09 40.33
CA THR A 17 -31.92 7.96 38.90
C THR A 17 -30.49 8.52 38.66
N TRP A 18 -30.15 9.61 39.36
CA TRP A 18 -28.83 10.23 39.26
C TRP A 18 -27.71 9.33 39.84
N ASP A 19 -27.97 8.67 40.97
CA ASP A 19 -27.08 7.72 41.59
C ASP A 19 -26.89 6.44 40.73
N ILE A 20 -27.94 5.96 40.10
CA ILE A 20 -27.86 4.82 39.17
C ILE A 20 -27.02 5.21 37.92
N ILE A 21 -27.26 6.38 37.32
CA ILE A 21 -26.51 6.87 36.19
C ILE A 21 -25.03 7.03 36.56
N ARG A 22 -24.72 7.60 37.72
CA ARG A 22 -23.35 7.75 38.19
C ARG A 22 -22.64 6.40 38.38
N ARG A 23 -23.28 5.40 38.94
CA ARG A 23 -22.72 4.05 39.09
C ARG A 23 -22.48 3.38 37.76
N ILE A 24 -23.37 3.54 36.79
CA ILE A 24 -23.17 3.05 35.43
C ILE A 24 -21.95 3.71 34.80
N ILE A 25 -21.78 5.01 34.96
CA ILE A 25 -20.61 5.77 34.48
C ILE A 25 -19.31 5.24 35.11
N GLU A 26 -19.31 5.02 36.44
CA GLU A 26 -18.15 4.50 37.16
C GLU A 26 -17.77 3.07 36.72
N ILE A 27 -18.75 2.20 36.52
CA ILE A 27 -18.53 0.83 36.01
C ILE A 27 -17.98 0.87 34.58
N LEU A 28 -18.54 1.68 33.69
CA LEU A 28 -18.06 1.83 32.32
C LEU A 28 -16.64 2.41 32.27
N TRP A 29 -16.29 3.32 33.19
CA TRP A 29 -14.94 3.84 33.34
C TRP A 29 -13.97 2.74 33.80
N LEU A 30 -14.32 1.92 34.77
CA LEU A 30 -13.50 0.78 35.23
C LEU A 30 -13.28 -0.25 34.10
N ILE A 31 -14.33 -0.57 33.35
CA ILE A 31 -14.23 -1.46 32.17
C ILE A 31 -13.26 -0.87 31.14
N ASN A 32 -13.36 0.43 30.88
CA ASN A 32 -12.48 1.11 29.94
C ASN A 32 -11.01 1.11 30.39
N VAL A 33 -10.74 1.34 31.66
CA VAL A 33 -9.40 1.23 32.25
C VAL A 33 -8.86 -0.20 32.14
N GLY A 34 -9.69 -1.21 32.43
CA GLY A 34 -9.34 -2.61 32.25
C GLY A 34 -9.00 -2.97 30.80
N LEU A 35 -9.79 -2.46 29.83
CA LEU A 35 -9.54 -2.63 28.41
C LEU A 35 -8.27 -1.89 27.95
N ALA A 36 -8.00 -0.71 28.49
CA ALA A 36 -6.76 0.02 28.23
C ALA A 36 -5.53 -0.77 28.69
N ILE A 37 -5.55 -1.29 29.90
CA ILE A 37 -4.49 -2.14 30.44
C ILE A 37 -4.33 -3.40 29.58
N TRP A 38 -5.42 -4.10 29.26
CA TRP A 38 -5.41 -5.26 28.38
C TRP A 38 -4.77 -4.98 27.02
N THR A 39 -5.08 -3.81 26.45
CA THR A 39 -4.54 -3.36 25.17
C THR A 39 -3.03 -3.18 25.19
N VAL A 40 -2.50 -2.62 26.29
CA VAL A 40 -1.04 -2.45 26.49
C VAL A 40 -0.31 -3.77 26.47
N PHE A 41 -0.85 -4.76 27.15
CA PHE A 41 -0.17 -6.06 27.32
C PHE A 41 -0.34 -7.02 26.13
N ARG A 42 -1.36 -6.82 25.30
CA ARG A 42 -1.65 -7.73 24.18
C ARG A 42 -1.14 -7.24 22.82
N SER A 43 -0.89 -5.95 22.61
CA SER A 43 -0.53 -5.41 21.31
C SER A 43 0.98 -5.17 21.21
N HIS A 44 1.61 -5.74 20.17
CA HIS A 44 3.01 -5.46 19.77
C HIS A 44 3.09 -4.12 19.02
N ARG A 45 2.62 -3.05 19.65
CA ARG A 45 2.67 -1.70 19.08
C ARG A 45 3.92 -0.98 19.51
N ASP A 46 4.29 0.04 18.74
CA ASP A 46 5.26 0.99 19.24
C ASP A 46 4.76 1.70 20.52
N ILE A 47 5.70 2.08 21.36
CA ILE A 47 5.43 2.64 22.68
C ILE A 47 4.60 3.93 22.59
N ALA A 48 4.86 4.78 21.58
CA ALA A 48 4.18 6.07 21.39
C ALA A 48 2.71 5.88 21.04
N SER A 49 2.39 4.96 20.11
CA SER A 49 1.00 4.60 19.77
C SER A 49 0.25 3.99 20.98
N THR A 50 0.95 3.19 21.78
CA THR A 50 0.40 2.59 23.00
C THR A 50 0.00 3.67 23.99
N TRP A 51 0.89 4.63 24.27
CA TRP A 51 0.60 5.76 25.17
C TRP A 51 -0.50 6.66 24.62
N ALA A 52 -0.51 6.92 23.31
CA ALA A 52 -1.57 7.71 22.68
C ALA A 52 -2.96 7.09 22.92
N TRP A 53 -3.08 5.76 22.74
CA TRP A 53 -4.33 5.06 23.02
C TRP A 53 -4.70 5.05 24.49
N LEU A 54 -3.75 4.85 25.40
CA LEU A 54 -4.00 4.94 26.84
C LEU A 54 -4.53 6.31 27.23
N LEU A 55 -3.95 7.40 26.71
CA LEU A 55 -4.42 8.75 26.95
C LEU A 55 -5.83 8.98 26.39
N ILE A 56 -6.10 8.57 25.15
CA ILE A 56 -7.43 8.69 24.51
C ILE A 56 -8.48 7.93 25.32
N LEU A 57 -8.19 6.70 25.71
CA LEU A 57 -9.08 5.86 26.50
C LEU A 57 -9.32 6.41 27.92
N SER A 58 -8.33 7.07 28.52
CA SER A 58 -8.44 7.67 29.85
C SER A 58 -9.20 9.00 29.83
N ILE A 59 -8.94 9.86 28.85
CA ILE A 59 -9.54 11.22 28.78
C ILE A 59 -10.95 11.18 28.17
N LEU A 60 -11.18 10.32 27.16
CA LEU A 60 -12.44 10.19 26.43
C LEU A 60 -12.97 8.75 26.51
N PRO A 61 -13.40 8.29 27.68
CA PRO A 61 -13.67 6.86 27.92
C PRO A 61 -14.66 6.24 26.94
N TYR A 62 -15.74 6.94 26.58
CA TYR A 62 -16.76 6.39 25.67
C TYR A 62 -16.42 6.58 24.20
N VAL A 63 -16.04 7.80 23.84
CA VAL A 63 -15.64 8.13 22.46
C VAL A 63 -14.33 7.44 22.12
N GLY A 64 -13.37 7.41 23.03
CA GLY A 64 -12.10 6.74 22.90
C GLY A 64 -12.24 5.23 22.67
N PHE A 65 -13.16 4.57 23.39
CA PHE A 65 -13.45 3.15 23.19
C PHE A 65 -14.03 2.87 21.80
N ILE A 66 -14.98 3.68 21.35
CA ILE A 66 -15.54 3.56 20.01
C ILE A 66 -14.44 3.79 18.97
N LEU A 67 -13.64 4.85 19.10
CA LEU A 67 -12.50 5.10 18.22
C LEU A 67 -11.52 3.93 18.21
N TYR A 68 -11.20 3.37 19.39
CA TYR A 68 -10.31 2.22 19.51
C TYR A 68 -10.83 0.97 18.80
N LEU A 69 -12.13 0.68 18.91
CA LEU A 69 -12.74 -0.45 18.20
C LEU A 69 -12.60 -0.34 16.67
N PHE A 70 -12.66 0.89 16.13
CA PHE A 70 -12.62 1.13 14.69
C PHE A 70 -11.21 1.36 14.12
N THR A 71 -10.32 1.94 14.90
CA THR A 71 -9.00 2.34 14.40
C THR A 71 -7.84 1.71 15.16
N GLY A 72 -8.10 1.25 16.39
CA GLY A 72 -7.09 0.75 17.32
C GLY A 72 -6.84 -0.75 17.29
N ARG A 73 -7.67 -1.58 16.69
CA ARG A 73 -7.53 -3.04 16.73
C ARG A 73 -6.59 -3.54 15.64
N GLN A 74 -5.56 -4.32 16.01
CA GLN A 74 -4.69 -5.00 15.04
C GLN A 74 -5.40 -6.21 14.43
N LEU A 75 -5.08 -6.49 13.17
CA LEU A 75 -5.51 -7.70 12.46
C LEU A 75 -4.53 -8.83 12.75
N SER A 76 -5.00 -10.06 12.79
CA SER A 76 -4.15 -11.25 12.81
C SER A 76 -4.05 -11.81 11.39
N HIS A 77 -2.86 -12.27 11.01
CA HIS A 77 -2.60 -12.88 9.71
C HIS A 77 -3.53 -14.08 9.47
N ASP A 78 -3.62 -14.98 10.43
CA ASP A 78 -4.39 -16.22 10.33
C ASP A 78 -5.91 -15.98 10.20
N ASP A 79 -6.38 -14.82 10.69
CA ASP A 79 -7.78 -14.42 10.56
C ASP A 79 -8.13 -13.88 9.16
N ILE A 80 -7.13 -13.44 8.39
CA ILE A 80 -7.36 -12.75 7.11
C ILE A 80 -7.05 -13.65 5.93
N PHE A 81 -5.85 -14.19 5.83
CA PHE A 81 -5.40 -14.96 4.68
C PHE A 81 -5.35 -16.45 4.97
N SER A 82 -6.08 -17.24 4.18
CA SER A 82 -5.88 -18.68 4.09
C SER A 82 -5.19 -18.99 2.79
N ILE A 83 -3.98 -19.51 2.90
CA ILE A 83 -3.26 -20.07 1.75
C ILE A 83 -3.87 -21.44 1.47
N LYS A 84 -4.26 -21.73 0.22
CA LYS A 84 -4.69 -23.06 -0.17
C LYS A 84 -3.51 -24.04 -0.15
N ALA A 85 -3.75 -25.28 0.13
CA ALA A 85 -2.71 -26.32 0.27
C ALA A 85 -1.78 -26.39 -0.96
N GLU A 86 -2.30 -26.18 -2.15
CA GLU A 86 -1.49 -26.17 -3.39
C GLU A 86 -0.53 -24.97 -3.45
N GLN A 87 -1.00 -23.78 -3.08
CA GLN A 87 -0.17 -22.58 -3.01
C GLN A 87 0.90 -22.70 -1.91
N GLN A 88 0.56 -23.32 -0.80
CA GLN A 88 1.50 -23.60 0.28
C GLN A 88 2.58 -24.58 -0.17
N LYS A 89 2.17 -25.67 -0.84
CA LYS A 89 3.13 -26.67 -1.40
C LYS A 89 4.08 -26.02 -2.42
N PHE A 90 3.55 -25.18 -3.32
CA PHE A 90 4.36 -24.42 -4.27
C PHE A 90 5.37 -23.52 -3.55
N ARG A 91 4.90 -22.73 -2.60
CA ARG A 91 5.75 -21.84 -1.81
C ARG A 91 6.85 -22.59 -1.11
N ASP A 92 6.50 -23.62 -0.34
CA ASP A 92 7.44 -24.38 0.47
C ASP A 92 8.51 -25.10 -0.39
N GLN A 93 8.14 -25.62 -1.55
CA GLN A 93 9.07 -26.23 -2.50
C GLN A 93 10.09 -25.22 -3.02
N PHE A 94 9.66 -24.10 -3.59
CA PHE A 94 10.55 -23.10 -4.18
C PHE A 94 11.34 -22.32 -3.14
N LEU A 95 10.77 -22.03 -1.96
CA LEU A 95 11.51 -21.44 -0.84
C LEU A 95 12.67 -22.36 -0.40
N ASN A 96 12.42 -23.65 -0.27
CA ASN A 96 13.46 -24.60 0.10
C ASN A 96 14.56 -24.69 -0.96
N GLU A 97 14.20 -24.67 -2.26
CA GLU A 97 15.16 -24.64 -3.36
C GLU A 97 16.00 -23.36 -3.32
N GLN A 98 15.38 -22.19 -3.21
CA GLN A 98 16.10 -20.91 -3.18
C GLN A 98 16.96 -20.74 -1.92
N ASN A 99 16.48 -21.19 -0.76
CA ASN A 99 17.27 -21.18 0.48
C ASN A 99 18.53 -22.08 0.39
N LYS A 100 18.46 -23.21 -0.32
CA LYS A 100 19.65 -24.03 -0.60
C LYS A 100 20.63 -23.28 -1.49
N LEU A 101 20.14 -22.64 -2.57
CA LEU A 101 20.97 -21.85 -3.48
C LEU A 101 21.59 -20.64 -2.77
N LEU A 102 20.87 -19.99 -1.86
CA LEU A 102 21.42 -18.92 -1.01
C LEU A 102 22.60 -19.41 -0.18
N LYS A 103 22.47 -20.56 0.51
CA LYS A 103 23.53 -21.16 1.32
C LYS A 103 24.77 -21.54 0.48
N LEU A 104 24.55 -21.95 -0.75
CA LEU A 104 25.61 -22.24 -1.70
C LEU A 104 26.19 -21.02 -2.41
N HIS A 105 25.65 -19.84 -2.10
CA HIS A 105 25.97 -18.59 -2.78
C HIS A 105 25.65 -18.57 -4.30
N ASP A 106 24.72 -19.38 -4.76
CA ASP A 106 24.43 -19.61 -6.19
C ASP A 106 23.11 -18.97 -6.69
N LEU A 107 22.37 -18.24 -5.81
CA LEU A 107 21.06 -17.72 -6.16
C LEU A 107 21.10 -16.58 -7.20
N LEU A 108 22.14 -15.76 -7.22
CA LEU A 108 22.30 -14.69 -8.21
C LEU A 108 23.47 -15.00 -9.16
N PRO A 109 23.29 -14.89 -10.47
CA PRO A 109 24.40 -14.94 -11.40
C PRO A 109 25.39 -13.78 -11.15
N ASN A 110 26.68 -14.02 -11.28
CA ASN A 110 27.77 -13.07 -11.01
C ASN A 110 27.89 -12.65 -9.53
N LYS A 111 28.12 -13.63 -8.66
CA LYS A 111 28.23 -13.52 -7.18
C LYS A 111 29.05 -12.35 -6.67
N ASP A 112 30.16 -12.04 -7.32
CA ASP A 112 31.16 -11.08 -6.87
C ASP A 112 30.82 -9.63 -7.29
N GLN A 113 29.88 -9.45 -8.22
CA GLN A 113 29.57 -8.15 -8.80
C GLN A 113 28.43 -7.39 -8.09
N ASN A 114 27.62 -8.06 -7.22
CA ASN A 114 26.46 -7.42 -6.63
C ASN A 114 26.10 -7.90 -5.22
N PRO A 115 26.97 -7.69 -4.21
CA PRO A 115 26.71 -8.14 -2.85
C PRO A 115 25.48 -7.46 -2.22
N ARG A 116 25.13 -6.23 -2.66
CA ARG A 116 23.96 -5.49 -2.16
C ARG A 116 22.64 -6.08 -2.62
N ALA A 117 22.53 -6.41 -3.91
CA ALA A 117 21.35 -7.09 -4.42
C ALA A 117 21.14 -8.43 -3.73
N ARG A 118 22.23 -9.17 -3.47
CA ARG A 118 22.16 -10.44 -2.75
C ARG A 118 21.58 -10.29 -1.35
N ARG A 119 22.07 -9.32 -0.56
CA ARG A 119 21.54 -9.08 0.80
C ARG A 119 20.06 -8.70 0.78
N LEU A 120 19.65 -7.87 -0.19
CA LEU A 120 18.24 -7.49 -0.33
C LEU A 120 17.37 -8.69 -0.76
N VAL A 121 17.86 -9.53 -1.68
CA VAL A 121 17.18 -10.78 -2.07
C VAL A 121 17.02 -11.71 -0.88
N GLU A 122 18.08 -11.89 -0.10
CA GLU A 122 18.09 -12.73 1.10
C GLU A 122 17.10 -12.19 2.17
N LEU A 123 17.10 -10.88 2.39
CA LEU A 123 16.17 -10.23 3.30
C LEU A 123 14.71 -10.48 2.86
N ASN A 124 14.37 -10.20 1.61
CA ASN A 124 13.01 -10.35 1.11
C ASN A 124 12.55 -11.82 1.11
N LEU A 125 13.47 -12.76 0.83
CA LEU A 125 13.16 -14.19 0.86
C LEU A 125 12.87 -14.67 2.30
N ASN A 126 13.72 -14.27 3.26
CA ASN A 126 13.59 -14.72 4.65
C ASN A 126 12.49 -13.98 5.44
N ASN A 127 12.20 -12.74 5.07
CA ASN A 127 11.22 -11.91 5.79
C ASN A 127 9.79 -12.05 5.26
N ASP A 128 9.61 -12.25 3.96
CA ASP A 128 8.31 -12.19 3.28
C ASP A 128 8.04 -13.39 2.37
N ASP A 129 8.88 -14.42 2.39
CA ASP A 129 8.81 -15.56 1.47
C ASP A 129 8.76 -15.12 -0.02
N ALA A 130 9.36 -13.97 -0.32
CA ALA A 130 9.32 -13.39 -1.66
C ALA A 130 10.32 -14.08 -2.58
N LEU A 131 9.81 -14.99 -3.41
CA LEU A 131 10.64 -15.76 -4.34
C LEU A 131 11.30 -14.86 -5.38
N LEU A 132 12.59 -15.09 -5.65
CA LEU A 132 13.32 -14.45 -6.75
C LEU A 132 12.96 -15.14 -8.07
N THR A 133 12.57 -14.35 -9.05
CA THR A 133 12.29 -14.79 -10.44
C THR A 133 13.31 -14.20 -11.38
N PHE A 134 13.68 -14.93 -12.43
CA PHE A 134 14.72 -14.51 -13.37
C PHE A 134 14.20 -14.24 -14.78
N ASN A 135 13.13 -14.92 -15.17
CA ASN A 135 12.59 -14.85 -16.53
C ASN A 135 11.46 -13.83 -16.60
N ASN A 136 11.83 -12.55 -16.57
CA ASN A 136 10.83 -11.49 -16.69
C ASN A 136 11.31 -10.45 -17.73
N GLU A 137 10.42 -10.07 -18.62
CA GLU A 137 10.53 -8.89 -19.46
C GLU A 137 9.73 -7.76 -18.83
N VAL A 138 10.29 -6.56 -18.78
CA VAL A 138 9.68 -5.40 -18.11
C VAL A 138 9.60 -4.22 -19.05
N GLU A 139 8.43 -3.59 -19.07
CA GLU A 139 8.15 -2.33 -19.76
C GLU A 139 7.68 -1.29 -18.73
N THR A 140 8.27 -0.09 -18.77
CA THR A 140 7.99 0.98 -17.81
C THR A 140 7.03 2.01 -18.41
N PHE A 141 5.97 2.35 -17.67
CA PHE A 141 5.00 3.39 -18.02
C PHE A 141 5.05 4.54 -17.02
N ILE A 142 5.17 5.75 -17.51
CA ILE A 142 5.16 6.98 -16.70
C ILE A 142 3.98 7.91 -17.05
N ASP A 143 3.23 7.58 -18.09
CA ASP A 143 2.05 8.29 -18.58
C ASP A 143 0.83 7.38 -18.54
N GLY A 144 -0.25 7.85 -17.91
CA GLY A 144 -1.46 7.06 -17.75
C GLY A 144 -2.19 6.77 -19.05
N LYS A 145 -2.15 7.67 -20.03
CA LYS A 145 -2.80 7.44 -21.34
C LYS A 145 -2.16 6.28 -22.07
N VAL A 146 -0.82 6.24 -22.09
CA VAL A 146 -0.06 5.16 -22.72
C VAL A 146 -0.28 3.84 -21.98
N LEU A 147 -0.22 3.86 -20.65
CA LEU A 147 -0.48 2.70 -19.81
C LEU A 147 -1.85 2.09 -20.08
N PHE A 148 -2.92 2.89 -20.00
CA PHE A 148 -4.28 2.35 -20.14
C PHE A 148 -4.63 1.95 -21.58
N GLN A 149 -4.03 2.56 -22.60
CA GLN A 149 -4.12 2.07 -23.98
C GLN A 149 -3.49 0.67 -24.11
N ASN A 150 -2.29 0.48 -23.55
CA ASN A 150 -1.60 -0.82 -23.53
C ASN A 150 -2.40 -1.85 -22.73
N LEU A 151 -2.89 -1.51 -21.55
CA LEU A 151 -3.70 -2.38 -20.70
C LEU A 151 -4.98 -2.84 -21.40
N ILE A 152 -5.75 -1.92 -21.99
CA ILE A 152 -6.99 -2.25 -22.69
C ILE A 152 -6.70 -3.18 -23.89
N LYS A 153 -5.63 -2.94 -24.63
CA LYS A 153 -5.20 -3.81 -25.72
C LYS A 153 -4.92 -5.24 -25.22
N ASN A 154 -4.20 -5.39 -24.11
CA ASN A 154 -3.91 -6.71 -23.54
C ASN A 154 -5.16 -7.40 -22.97
N ILE A 155 -6.11 -6.66 -22.39
CA ILE A 155 -7.43 -7.18 -21.98
C ILE A 155 -8.21 -7.70 -23.17
N GLU A 156 -8.20 -6.98 -24.29
CA GLU A 156 -8.87 -7.40 -25.53
C GLU A 156 -8.24 -8.66 -26.14
N GLN A 157 -6.96 -8.91 -25.92
CA GLN A 157 -6.22 -10.08 -26.41
C GLN A 157 -6.24 -11.28 -25.45
N ALA A 158 -6.74 -11.11 -24.23
CA ALA A 158 -6.81 -12.17 -23.22
C ALA A 158 -7.57 -13.40 -23.70
N LYS A 159 -7.05 -14.59 -23.35
CA LYS A 159 -7.55 -15.90 -23.81
C LYS A 159 -8.22 -16.71 -22.71
N SER A 160 -7.74 -16.65 -21.47
CA SER A 160 -8.17 -17.51 -20.39
C SER A 160 -8.68 -16.78 -19.14
N SER A 161 -7.93 -15.80 -18.65
CA SER A 161 -8.26 -15.13 -17.39
C SER A 161 -7.76 -13.71 -17.32
N ILE A 162 -8.53 -12.86 -16.62
CA ILE A 162 -8.14 -11.50 -16.25
C ILE A 162 -8.50 -11.29 -14.80
N ASN A 163 -7.51 -10.96 -13.97
CA ASN A 163 -7.66 -10.64 -12.57
C ASN A 163 -7.19 -9.21 -12.32
N ILE A 164 -8.08 -8.38 -11.79
CA ILE A 164 -7.86 -6.94 -11.57
C ILE A 164 -8.06 -6.60 -10.11
N GLU A 165 -7.09 -5.89 -9.53
CA GLU A 165 -7.12 -5.41 -8.16
C GLU A 165 -6.67 -3.96 -8.11
N PHE A 166 -7.57 -3.05 -7.65
CA PHE A 166 -7.27 -1.62 -7.55
C PHE A 166 -7.81 -1.00 -6.27
N TYR A 167 -7.07 -0.04 -5.71
CA TYR A 167 -7.57 0.84 -4.67
C TYR A 167 -8.72 1.70 -5.19
N THR A 168 -8.52 2.35 -6.34
CA THR A 168 -9.54 3.18 -6.97
C THR A 168 -9.93 2.61 -8.33
N PHE A 169 -11.23 2.37 -8.50
CA PHE A 169 -11.84 2.08 -9.79
C PHE A 169 -13.08 2.97 -9.90
N TYR A 170 -12.98 4.10 -10.58
CA TYR A 170 -14.07 5.08 -10.66
C TYR A 170 -15.06 4.78 -11.79
N ASP A 171 -16.33 5.12 -11.54
CA ASP A 171 -17.39 5.17 -12.57
C ASP A 171 -17.29 6.50 -13.33
N ASP A 172 -16.25 6.63 -14.17
CA ASP A 172 -15.97 7.78 -15.01
C ASP A 172 -15.61 7.34 -16.45
N GLN A 173 -15.12 8.23 -17.29
CA GLN A 173 -14.86 7.88 -18.68
C GLN A 173 -13.80 6.79 -18.83
N LEU A 174 -12.67 6.86 -18.12
CA LEU A 174 -11.63 5.82 -18.16
C LEU A 174 -12.15 4.50 -17.56
N GLY A 175 -12.80 4.58 -16.40
CA GLY A 175 -13.37 3.39 -15.76
C GLY A 175 -14.35 2.65 -16.64
N ASN A 176 -15.21 3.39 -17.35
CA ASN A 176 -16.13 2.81 -18.32
C ASN A 176 -15.41 2.20 -19.54
N GLN A 177 -14.29 2.78 -20.01
CA GLN A 177 -13.48 2.20 -21.08
C GLN A 177 -12.88 0.85 -20.66
N VAL A 178 -12.28 0.78 -19.47
CA VAL A 178 -11.72 -0.45 -18.92
C VAL A 178 -12.81 -1.49 -18.69
N LEU A 179 -13.95 -1.10 -18.07
CA LEU A 179 -15.08 -2.01 -17.84
C LEU A 179 -15.63 -2.60 -19.14
N LYS A 180 -15.80 -1.81 -20.19
CA LYS A 180 -16.23 -2.30 -21.51
C LYS A 180 -15.27 -3.31 -22.11
N ALA A 181 -13.95 -3.13 -21.94
CA ALA A 181 -12.98 -4.12 -22.38
C ALA A 181 -13.10 -5.44 -21.60
N LEU A 182 -13.30 -5.36 -20.29
CA LEU A 182 -13.55 -6.52 -19.43
C LEU A 182 -14.87 -7.25 -19.79
N GLU A 183 -15.93 -6.52 -20.08
CA GLU A 183 -17.20 -7.07 -20.54
C GLU A 183 -17.04 -7.82 -21.87
N LYS A 184 -16.31 -7.23 -22.84
CA LYS A 184 -15.98 -7.91 -24.10
C LYS A 184 -15.17 -9.20 -23.87
N ALA A 185 -14.21 -9.20 -22.92
CA ALA A 185 -13.44 -10.37 -22.58
C ALA A 185 -14.33 -11.46 -21.93
N ALA A 186 -15.19 -11.09 -20.98
CA ALA A 186 -16.15 -12.00 -20.36
C ALA A 186 -17.12 -12.63 -21.40
N ASN A 187 -17.58 -11.83 -22.38
CA ASN A 187 -18.41 -12.32 -23.48
C ASN A 187 -17.70 -13.34 -24.38
N ARG A 188 -16.36 -13.34 -24.42
CA ARG A 188 -15.52 -14.37 -25.07
C ARG A 188 -15.22 -15.57 -24.16
N SER A 189 -15.91 -15.71 -23.01
CA SER A 189 -15.70 -16.74 -22.01
C SER A 189 -14.38 -16.64 -21.23
N VAL A 190 -13.68 -15.49 -21.28
CA VAL A 190 -12.52 -15.22 -20.42
C VAL A 190 -12.98 -15.07 -18.97
N LYS A 191 -12.30 -15.72 -18.03
CA LYS A 191 -12.63 -15.66 -16.60
C LYS A 191 -12.20 -14.32 -16.00
N VAL A 192 -13.11 -13.35 -15.89
CA VAL A 192 -12.83 -12.02 -15.36
C VAL A 192 -13.16 -11.92 -13.88
N ARG A 193 -12.21 -11.42 -13.06
CA ARG A 193 -12.39 -11.09 -11.64
C ARG A 193 -11.90 -9.67 -11.36
N VAL A 194 -12.74 -8.88 -10.68
CA VAL A 194 -12.45 -7.50 -10.29
C VAL A 194 -12.55 -7.37 -8.78
N LEU A 195 -11.47 -6.94 -8.14
CA LEU A 195 -11.38 -6.62 -6.73
C LEU A 195 -11.07 -5.13 -6.57
N TYR A 196 -11.82 -4.40 -5.74
CA TYR A 196 -11.62 -2.97 -5.55
C TYR A 196 -11.81 -2.57 -4.09
N ASP A 197 -11.15 -1.51 -3.65
CA ASP A 197 -11.39 -0.94 -2.32
C ASP A 197 -12.64 -0.07 -2.33
N ALA A 198 -13.57 -0.33 -1.42
CA ALA A 198 -14.84 0.40 -1.37
C ALA A 198 -14.66 1.87 -0.96
N SER A 199 -13.66 2.18 -0.10
CA SER A 199 -13.34 3.53 0.34
C SER A 199 -12.57 4.30 -0.73
N GLY A 200 -11.62 3.63 -1.40
CA GLY A 200 -10.85 4.20 -2.51
C GLY A 200 -11.66 4.43 -3.77
N SER A 201 -12.68 3.59 -3.99
CA SER A 201 -13.61 3.70 -5.14
C SER A 201 -14.92 4.42 -4.76
N ARG A 202 -14.83 5.41 -3.86
CA ARG A 202 -16.01 6.15 -3.38
C ARG A 202 -16.76 6.81 -4.55
N GLY A 203 -18.06 6.54 -4.64
CA GLY A 203 -18.93 6.98 -5.75
C GLY A 203 -19.20 5.89 -6.79
N THR A 204 -18.39 4.86 -6.88
CA THR A 204 -18.64 3.70 -7.75
C THR A 204 -19.58 2.73 -7.05
N LYS A 205 -20.82 2.69 -7.51
CA LYS A 205 -21.83 1.78 -6.96
C LYS A 205 -21.56 0.33 -7.40
N PRO A 206 -21.92 -0.68 -6.58
CA PRO A 206 -21.82 -2.09 -7.00
C PRO A 206 -22.56 -2.40 -8.31
N SER A 207 -23.63 -1.66 -8.64
CA SER A 207 -24.39 -1.77 -9.88
C SER A 207 -23.57 -1.43 -11.15
N PHE A 208 -22.48 -0.67 -11.03
CA PHE A 208 -21.55 -0.39 -12.11
C PHE A 208 -21.04 -1.66 -12.80
N PHE A 209 -20.84 -2.73 -12.04
CA PHE A 209 -20.37 -4.04 -12.54
C PHE A 209 -21.48 -5.02 -12.91
N ASN A 210 -22.77 -4.62 -12.96
CA ASN A 210 -23.87 -5.55 -13.16
C ASN A 210 -23.81 -6.25 -14.53
N LYS A 211 -23.48 -5.52 -15.58
CA LYS A 211 -23.37 -6.10 -16.92
C LYS A 211 -22.20 -7.10 -17.01
N LEU A 212 -21.05 -6.77 -16.39
CA LEU A 212 -19.95 -7.72 -16.29
C LEU A 212 -20.39 -9.03 -15.59
N ARG A 213 -21.17 -8.92 -14.49
CA ARG A 213 -21.71 -10.10 -13.77
C ARG A 213 -22.68 -10.91 -14.60
N GLN A 214 -23.55 -10.28 -15.38
CA GLN A 214 -24.47 -10.93 -16.31
C GLN A 214 -23.73 -11.74 -17.39
N LEU A 215 -22.54 -11.28 -17.79
CA LEU A 215 -21.66 -11.96 -18.76
C LEU A 215 -20.75 -13.03 -18.11
N GLY A 216 -20.97 -13.38 -16.83
CA GLY A 216 -20.22 -14.41 -16.11
C GLY A 216 -18.97 -13.91 -15.39
N GLY A 217 -18.60 -12.63 -15.52
CA GLY A 217 -17.54 -12.02 -14.75
C GLY A 217 -17.91 -11.84 -13.27
N LYS A 218 -16.91 -11.62 -12.42
CA LYS A 218 -17.11 -11.45 -10.98
C LYS A 218 -16.48 -10.13 -10.53
N ALA A 219 -17.20 -9.36 -9.73
CA ALA A 219 -16.69 -8.12 -9.15
C ALA A 219 -17.16 -7.99 -7.71
N GLN A 220 -16.25 -7.67 -6.79
CA GLN A 220 -16.56 -7.46 -5.38
C GLN A 220 -15.62 -6.46 -4.73
N PRO A 221 -16.06 -5.76 -3.67
CA PRO A 221 -15.17 -4.97 -2.84
C PRO A 221 -14.27 -5.87 -1.99
N PHE A 222 -13.04 -5.42 -1.75
CA PHE A 222 -12.11 -6.07 -0.82
C PHE A 222 -12.65 -5.97 0.60
N ILE A 223 -12.77 -7.09 1.28
CA ILE A 223 -13.20 -7.21 2.68
C ILE A 223 -14.32 -6.20 2.99
N SER A 224 -15.49 -6.39 2.35
CA SER A 224 -16.64 -5.50 2.49
C SER A 224 -16.96 -5.23 3.96
N THR A 225 -17.00 -3.96 4.33
CA THR A 225 -17.60 -3.47 5.58
C THR A 225 -19.13 -3.42 5.49
N ALA A 226 -19.72 -3.68 4.32
CA ALA A 226 -21.16 -3.69 4.10
C ALA A 226 -21.79 -4.94 4.71
N GLY A 227 -22.58 -4.75 5.75
CA GLY A 227 -23.38 -5.79 6.40
C GLY A 227 -23.51 -5.54 7.92
N ASN A 228 -24.51 -6.14 8.54
CA ASN A 228 -24.94 -5.98 9.94
C ASN A 228 -23.87 -6.33 11.03
N ARG A 229 -22.59 -6.37 10.69
CA ARG A 229 -21.48 -6.67 11.60
C ARG A 229 -20.54 -5.47 11.80
N PHE A 230 -21.10 -4.27 11.85
CA PHE A 230 -20.36 -3.04 12.12
C PHE A 230 -19.46 -3.14 13.38
N PHE A 231 -19.93 -3.82 14.43
CA PHE A 231 -19.19 -4.01 15.67
C PHE A 231 -18.16 -5.14 15.67
N THR A 232 -18.21 -6.08 14.72
CA THR A 232 -17.34 -7.26 14.70
C THR A 232 -16.18 -7.16 13.70
N THR A 233 -16.15 -6.13 12.86
CA THR A 233 -15.08 -5.91 11.88
C THR A 233 -14.65 -4.44 11.83
N PRO A 234 -13.89 -3.96 12.81
CA PRO A 234 -13.35 -2.61 12.79
C PRO A 234 -12.22 -2.52 11.77
N ARG A 235 -12.54 -2.17 10.51
CA ARG A 235 -11.58 -2.14 9.38
C ARG A 235 -11.66 -0.84 8.58
N ALA A 236 -12.24 0.19 9.16
CA ALA A 236 -12.40 1.49 8.50
C ALA A 236 -11.04 2.14 8.12
N ASN A 237 -9.95 1.70 8.75
CA ASN A 237 -8.61 2.25 8.56
C ASN A 237 -7.70 1.42 7.66
N TYR A 238 -8.10 0.21 7.24
CA TYR A 238 -7.28 -0.68 6.41
C TYR A 238 -7.77 -0.66 4.98
N HIS A 239 -6.88 -0.34 4.04
CA HIS A 239 -7.23 -0.22 2.63
C HIS A 239 -6.45 -1.19 1.75
N LEU A 240 -7.13 -1.74 0.75
CA LEU A 240 -6.49 -2.42 -0.35
C LEU A 240 -5.83 -1.37 -1.25
N HIS A 241 -4.55 -1.12 -1.04
CA HIS A 241 -3.84 -0.10 -1.82
C HIS A 241 -3.02 -0.67 -2.97
N ARG A 242 -3.08 -1.99 -3.19
CA ARG A 242 -2.45 -2.67 -4.34
C ARG A 242 -3.10 -2.24 -5.66
N LYS A 243 -2.34 -2.25 -6.73
CA LYS A 243 -2.77 -2.00 -8.09
C LYS A 243 -2.14 -3.07 -8.96
N LEU A 244 -2.90 -4.13 -9.20
CA LEU A 244 -2.46 -5.31 -9.95
C LEU A 244 -3.44 -5.62 -11.07
N VAL A 245 -2.92 -5.97 -12.24
CA VAL A 245 -3.68 -6.66 -13.27
C VAL A 245 -2.89 -7.86 -13.72
N ILE A 246 -3.51 -9.03 -13.75
CA ILE A 246 -2.87 -10.24 -14.24
C ILE A 246 -3.72 -10.82 -15.37
N ILE A 247 -3.09 -11.08 -16.51
CA ILE A 247 -3.73 -11.58 -17.73
C ILE A 247 -3.07 -12.91 -18.10
N ASP A 248 -3.90 -13.94 -18.21
CA ASP A 248 -3.52 -15.29 -18.65
C ASP A 248 -2.34 -15.91 -17.85
N ASN A 249 -2.13 -15.49 -16.59
CA ASN A 249 -1.01 -15.89 -15.72
C ASN A 249 0.39 -15.55 -16.29
N GLN A 250 0.47 -14.75 -17.34
CA GLN A 250 1.70 -14.44 -18.08
C GLN A 250 2.07 -12.97 -18.06
N ILE A 251 1.08 -12.08 -18.09
CA ILE A 251 1.27 -10.64 -18.10
C ILE A 251 0.76 -10.07 -16.79
N GLY A 252 1.63 -9.38 -16.06
CA GLY A 252 1.31 -8.65 -14.83
C GLY A 252 1.51 -7.15 -15.01
N TYR A 253 0.64 -6.35 -14.41
CA TYR A 253 0.83 -4.90 -14.24
C TYR A 253 0.92 -4.59 -12.77
N ILE A 254 1.91 -3.78 -12.36
CA ILE A 254 2.16 -3.40 -10.98
C ILE A 254 2.70 -1.96 -10.91
N GLY A 255 2.15 -1.13 -10.03
CA GLY A 255 2.65 0.24 -9.86
C GLY A 255 1.70 1.17 -9.12
N GLY A 256 1.76 2.48 -9.39
CA GLY A 256 1.06 3.50 -8.64
C GLY A 256 -0.26 3.98 -9.24
N PHE A 257 -0.47 3.84 -10.57
CA PHE A 257 -1.70 4.30 -11.24
C PHE A 257 -2.94 3.58 -10.75
N ASN A 258 -4.03 4.32 -10.56
CA ASN A 258 -5.38 3.79 -10.35
C ASN A 258 -6.24 3.99 -11.61
N ILE A 259 -7.48 3.47 -11.61
CA ILE A 259 -8.44 3.62 -12.72
C ILE A 259 -9.37 4.81 -12.45
N GLY A 260 -9.23 5.87 -13.24
CA GLY A 260 -10.05 7.08 -13.17
C GLY A 260 -9.49 8.20 -14.04
N ASP A 261 -10.34 9.15 -14.43
CA ASP A 261 -10.03 10.22 -15.36
C ASP A 261 -8.87 11.12 -14.91
N GLN A 262 -8.69 11.28 -13.60
CA GLN A 262 -7.58 12.08 -13.06
C GLN A 262 -6.20 11.48 -13.40
N TYR A 263 -6.10 10.16 -13.55
CA TYR A 263 -4.85 9.44 -13.82
C TYR A 263 -4.43 9.48 -15.31
N VAL A 264 -5.27 10.09 -16.16
CA VAL A 264 -5.01 10.28 -17.59
C VAL A 264 -5.14 11.75 -18.02
N ASP A 265 -4.77 12.66 -17.11
CA ASP A 265 -4.71 14.11 -17.30
C ASP A 265 -6.07 14.78 -17.60
N ARG A 266 -7.19 14.17 -17.20
CA ARG A 266 -8.52 14.77 -17.41
C ARG A 266 -8.99 15.63 -16.24
N SER A 267 -8.20 15.69 -15.15
CA SER A 267 -8.53 16.53 -13.98
C SER A 267 -7.90 17.91 -14.10
N LYS A 268 -8.73 18.95 -14.13
CA LYS A 268 -8.26 20.34 -14.08
C LYS A 268 -7.52 20.69 -12.77
N LYS A 269 -7.82 19.98 -11.68
CA LYS A 269 -7.19 20.22 -10.36
C LYS A 269 -5.74 19.78 -10.35
N PHE A 270 -5.44 18.61 -10.91
CA PHE A 270 -4.12 17.98 -10.81
C PHE A 270 -3.22 18.25 -12.02
N GLY A 271 -3.81 18.63 -13.18
CA GLY A 271 -3.05 18.77 -14.42
C GLY A 271 -2.48 17.43 -14.87
N HIS A 272 -1.18 17.41 -15.19
CA HIS A 272 -0.47 16.19 -15.55
C HIS A 272 -0.32 15.28 -14.32
N TRP A 273 -0.79 14.02 -14.45
CA TRP A 273 -0.63 13.00 -13.44
C TRP A 273 0.59 12.13 -13.72
N ARG A 274 1.67 12.37 -12.97
CA ARG A 274 2.94 11.67 -13.13
C ARG A 274 3.02 10.49 -12.14
N ASP A 275 2.94 9.27 -12.62
CA ASP A 275 3.09 8.05 -11.81
C ASP A 275 4.01 7.05 -12.51
N THR A 276 4.29 5.89 -11.89
CA THR A 276 5.11 4.83 -12.49
C THR A 276 4.41 3.49 -12.35
N HIS A 277 4.38 2.74 -13.45
CA HIS A 277 3.79 1.40 -13.51
C HIS A 277 4.66 0.50 -14.39
N LEU A 278 4.78 -0.76 -14.01
CA LEU A 278 5.48 -1.78 -14.79
C LEU A 278 4.48 -2.74 -15.41
N ARG A 279 4.70 -3.09 -16.67
CA ARG A 279 4.16 -4.29 -17.29
C ARG A 279 5.24 -5.35 -17.24
N VAL A 280 4.93 -6.49 -16.68
CA VAL A 280 5.87 -7.60 -16.48
C VAL A 280 5.33 -8.82 -17.22
N THR A 281 6.12 -9.40 -18.10
CA THR A 281 5.80 -10.68 -18.76
C THR A 281 6.76 -11.73 -18.22
N GLY A 282 6.25 -12.85 -17.69
CA GLY A 282 7.11 -13.93 -17.19
C GLY A 282 6.71 -14.43 -15.80
N GLN A 283 7.66 -15.03 -15.11
CA GLN A 283 7.45 -15.74 -13.84
C GLN A 283 6.86 -14.85 -12.73
N ALA A 284 7.24 -13.58 -12.67
CA ALA A 284 6.74 -12.69 -11.63
C ALA A 284 5.24 -12.39 -11.78
N ALA A 285 4.66 -12.47 -12.99
CA ALA A 285 3.23 -12.35 -13.19
C ALA A 285 2.45 -13.45 -12.44
N LEU A 286 3.00 -14.66 -12.37
CA LEU A 286 2.40 -15.75 -11.60
C LEU A 286 2.47 -15.51 -10.09
N LEU A 287 3.53 -14.87 -9.58
CA LEU A 287 3.60 -14.47 -8.16
C LEU A 287 2.56 -13.40 -7.83
N MET A 288 2.33 -12.44 -8.74
CA MET A 288 1.24 -11.47 -8.62
C MET A 288 -0.13 -12.16 -8.62
N GLU A 289 -0.32 -13.21 -9.43
CA GLU A 289 -1.53 -14.02 -9.49
C GLU A 289 -1.81 -14.73 -8.17
N ILE A 290 -0.78 -15.31 -7.54
CA ILE A 290 -0.88 -15.92 -6.20
C ILE A 290 -1.32 -14.87 -5.18
N ARG A 291 -0.75 -13.68 -5.21
CA ARG A 291 -1.13 -12.59 -4.32
C ARG A 291 -2.59 -12.17 -4.53
N PHE A 292 -3.01 -11.96 -5.78
CA PHE A 292 -4.40 -11.68 -6.10
C PHE A 292 -5.35 -12.78 -5.59
N ALA A 293 -4.99 -14.05 -5.77
CA ALA A 293 -5.80 -15.17 -5.30
C ALA A 293 -6.01 -15.16 -3.78
N MET A 294 -4.99 -14.79 -3.01
CA MET A 294 -5.10 -14.64 -1.55
C MET A 294 -6.06 -13.50 -1.18
N ASP A 295 -5.95 -12.35 -1.82
CA ASP A 295 -6.81 -11.18 -1.59
C ASP A 295 -8.26 -11.45 -2.01
N TRP A 296 -8.45 -12.10 -3.16
CA TRP A 296 -9.75 -12.55 -3.63
C TRP A 296 -10.43 -13.50 -2.65
N ASN A 297 -9.71 -14.54 -2.21
CA ASN A 297 -10.25 -15.56 -1.31
C ASN A 297 -10.62 -14.99 0.06
N THR A 298 -9.84 -14.04 0.56
CA THR A 298 -10.18 -13.31 1.78
C THR A 298 -11.51 -12.57 1.65
N SER A 299 -11.74 -11.96 0.49
CA SER A 299 -12.99 -11.24 0.20
C SER A 299 -14.18 -12.19 -0.01
N CYS A 300 -13.96 -13.41 -0.52
CA CYS A 300 -14.99 -14.42 -0.71
C CYS A 300 -15.59 -14.98 0.60
N ARG A 301 -14.86 -14.94 1.72
CA ARG A 301 -15.35 -15.42 3.03
C ARG A 301 -16.68 -14.75 3.46
N LYS A 302 -16.97 -13.57 2.92
CA LYS A 302 -18.17 -12.78 3.24
C LYS A 302 -19.11 -12.56 2.06
N SER A 303 -18.79 -13.11 0.91
CA SER A 303 -19.60 -13.06 -0.30
C SER A 303 -20.03 -14.49 -0.69
N HIS A 304 -21.06 -14.59 -1.52
CA HIS A 304 -21.49 -15.88 -2.09
C HIS A 304 -20.62 -16.33 -3.28
N LEU A 305 -19.48 -15.63 -3.52
CA LEU A 305 -18.58 -15.96 -4.62
C LEU A 305 -17.67 -17.14 -4.25
N SER A 306 -17.38 -17.98 -5.24
CA SER A 306 -16.45 -19.09 -5.09
C SER A 306 -15.01 -18.59 -4.92
N THR A 307 -14.25 -19.28 -4.07
CA THR A 307 -12.81 -19.09 -3.95
C THR A 307 -12.10 -19.40 -5.26
N TYR A 308 -10.91 -18.83 -5.40
CA TYR A 308 -10.05 -19.03 -6.56
C TYR A 308 -8.77 -19.76 -6.17
N SER A 309 -8.35 -20.71 -6.98
CA SER A 309 -7.04 -21.37 -6.91
C SER A 309 -6.34 -21.18 -8.24
N VAL A 310 -5.05 -20.97 -8.21
CA VAL A 310 -4.23 -20.98 -9.41
C VAL A 310 -3.86 -22.44 -9.69
N ASP A 311 -4.35 -22.95 -10.80
CA ASP A 311 -4.15 -24.36 -11.17
C ASP A 311 -2.72 -24.57 -11.72
N ASN A 312 -2.16 -25.76 -11.51
CA ASN A 312 -0.86 -26.19 -12.05
C ASN A 312 0.28 -25.19 -11.78
N LEU A 313 0.34 -24.60 -10.56
CA LEU A 313 1.29 -23.56 -10.19
C LEU A 313 2.74 -23.91 -10.51
N ILE A 314 3.17 -25.12 -10.16
CA ILE A 314 4.58 -25.57 -10.35
C ILE A 314 4.92 -25.65 -11.83
N GLU A 315 4.04 -26.23 -12.63
CA GLU A 315 4.21 -26.36 -14.07
C GLU A 315 4.18 -24.99 -14.75
N ASN A 316 3.16 -24.18 -14.47
CA ASN A 316 3.04 -22.83 -15.01
C ASN A 316 4.26 -21.96 -14.67
N PHE A 317 4.82 -22.08 -13.44
CA PHE A 317 6.00 -21.32 -13.05
C PHE A 317 7.25 -21.73 -13.85
N ARG A 318 7.40 -23.03 -14.12
CA ARG A 318 8.53 -23.56 -14.91
C ARG A 318 8.39 -23.24 -16.40
N LEU A 319 7.17 -23.26 -16.93
CA LEU A 319 6.89 -23.02 -18.35
C LEU A 319 6.82 -21.53 -18.70
N ASN A 320 6.66 -20.64 -17.70
CA ASN A 320 6.55 -19.19 -17.92
C ASN A 320 7.94 -18.58 -18.19
N VAL A 321 8.54 -18.99 -19.29
CA VAL A 321 9.86 -18.55 -19.75
C VAL A 321 9.67 -17.58 -20.92
N VAL A 322 10.27 -16.41 -20.80
CA VAL A 322 10.25 -15.36 -21.82
C VAL A 322 11.55 -15.41 -22.61
N GLN A 323 11.47 -15.37 -23.94
CA GLN A 323 12.62 -15.20 -24.82
C GLN A 323 12.86 -13.69 -25.03
N ALA A 324 13.52 -13.04 -24.09
CA ALA A 324 13.88 -11.63 -24.17
C ALA A 324 15.40 -11.45 -24.05
N LYS A 325 15.93 -10.39 -24.67
CA LYS A 325 17.36 -10.06 -24.60
C LYS A 325 17.78 -9.55 -23.20
N ASN A 326 16.89 -8.82 -22.53
CA ASN A 326 17.15 -8.21 -21.22
C ASN A 326 16.18 -8.77 -20.19
N LEU A 327 16.53 -9.89 -19.60
CA LEU A 327 15.74 -10.47 -18.51
C LEU A 327 16.00 -9.72 -17.20
N VAL A 328 14.94 -9.46 -16.44
CA VAL A 328 14.96 -8.70 -15.20
C VAL A 328 14.73 -9.65 -14.02
N PRO A 329 15.75 -9.93 -13.21
CA PRO A 329 15.54 -10.59 -11.92
C PRO A 329 14.71 -9.69 -11.00
N MET A 330 13.66 -10.28 -10.37
CA MET A 330 12.80 -9.52 -9.46
C MET A 330 12.13 -10.37 -8.39
N GLN A 331 11.73 -9.70 -7.32
CA GLN A 331 10.90 -10.23 -6.25
C GLN A 331 9.63 -9.38 -6.13
N ILE A 332 8.49 -10.03 -5.92
CA ILE A 332 7.22 -9.36 -5.60
C ILE A 332 7.03 -9.43 -4.08
N VAL A 333 7.15 -8.29 -3.42
CA VAL A 333 7.03 -8.16 -1.97
C VAL A 333 5.70 -7.52 -1.62
N SER A 334 4.97 -8.12 -0.69
CA SER A 334 3.68 -7.60 -0.22
C SER A 334 3.76 -7.25 1.25
N SER A 335 3.22 -6.10 1.64
CA SER A 335 3.03 -5.70 3.04
C SER A 335 1.55 -5.50 3.35
N GLY A 336 1.19 -5.64 4.62
CA GLY A 336 -0.17 -5.38 5.07
C GLY A 336 -0.27 -5.33 6.60
N PRO A 337 -1.42 -4.87 7.12
CA PRO A 337 -1.68 -4.82 8.55
C PRO A 337 -1.89 -6.21 9.19
N ASP A 338 -1.85 -7.26 8.39
CA ASP A 338 -2.03 -8.67 8.75
C ASP A 338 -0.77 -9.29 9.34
N ASN A 339 0.40 -8.69 9.12
CA ASN A 339 1.66 -9.18 9.64
C ASN A 339 2.52 -8.04 10.20
N SER A 340 3.51 -8.40 11.03
CA SER A 340 4.49 -7.47 11.62
C SER A 340 5.84 -7.50 10.91
N ASN A 341 5.92 -8.11 9.72
CA ASN A 341 7.18 -8.27 9.00
C ASN A 341 7.65 -6.97 8.36
N PHE A 342 6.72 -6.05 8.07
CA PHE A 342 7.02 -4.74 7.46
C PHE A 342 7.92 -4.85 6.22
N GLY A 343 7.66 -5.83 5.35
CA GLY A 343 8.56 -6.26 4.29
C GLY A 343 9.05 -5.14 3.39
N ILE A 344 8.14 -4.37 2.81
CA ILE A 344 8.50 -3.25 1.93
C ILE A 344 9.32 -2.19 2.69
N ARG A 345 8.97 -1.88 3.94
CA ARG A 345 9.73 -0.91 4.75
C ARG A 345 11.15 -1.40 5.02
N ARG A 346 11.33 -2.65 5.48
CA ARG A 346 12.65 -3.24 5.72
C ARG A 346 13.50 -3.30 4.46
N ALA A 347 12.88 -3.63 3.32
CA ALA A 347 13.56 -3.62 2.03
C ALA A 347 14.03 -2.20 1.65
N TYR A 348 13.24 -1.17 1.90
CA TYR A 348 13.65 0.22 1.69
C TYR A 348 14.76 0.66 2.64
N GLU A 349 14.68 0.29 3.92
CA GLU A 349 15.74 0.52 4.91
C GLU A 349 17.07 -0.10 4.43
N GLU A 350 17.04 -1.34 3.94
CA GLU A 350 18.22 -2.03 3.43
C GLU A 350 18.79 -1.36 2.16
N ILE A 351 17.94 -0.94 1.21
CA ILE A 351 18.38 -0.21 0.02
C ILE A 351 19.09 1.09 0.40
N ILE A 352 18.53 1.84 1.35
CA ILE A 352 19.10 3.12 1.80
C ILE A 352 20.40 2.89 2.58
N ALA A 353 20.41 1.93 3.51
CA ALA A 353 21.58 1.64 4.36
C ALA A 353 22.78 1.14 3.56
N GLN A 354 22.56 0.41 2.45
CA GLN A 354 23.62 -0.10 1.59
C GLN A 354 24.02 0.86 0.46
N ALA A 355 23.37 2.00 0.34
CA ALA A 355 23.67 2.94 -0.72
C ALA A 355 25.10 3.49 -0.61
N GLN A 356 25.82 3.55 -1.73
CA GLN A 356 27.18 4.08 -1.79
C GLN A 356 27.27 5.39 -2.58
N ASN A 357 26.56 5.49 -3.69
CA ASN A 357 26.66 6.62 -4.62
C ASN A 357 25.41 7.51 -4.54
N TYR A 358 24.23 6.93 -4.70
CA TYR A 358 22.97 7.68 -4.71
C TYR A 358 21.78 6.83 -4.26
N VAL A 359 20.75 7.53 -3.77
CA VAL A 359 19.38 7.04 -3.54
C VAL A 359 18.42 8.10 -4.06
N TYR A 360 17.61 7.77 -5.05
CA TYR A 360 16.58 8.66 -5.59
C TYR A 360 15.20 8.08 -5.33
N ILE A 361 14.33 8.87 -4.71
CA ILE A 361 13.00 8.47 -4.26
C ILE A 361 11.95 9.39 -4.85
N GLN A 362 10.88 8.83 -5.41
CA GLN A 362 9.66 9.57 -5.74
C GLN A 362 8.52 9.06 -4.86
N THR A 363 7.79 9.96 -4.23
CA THR A 363 6.65 9.60 -3.38
C THR A 363 5.67 10.77 -3.27
N PRO A 364 4.35 10.51 -3.33
CA PRO A 364 3.36 11.57 -3.09
C PRO A 364 3.31 11.99 -1.62
N TYR A 365 3.64 11.08 -0.70
CA TYR A 365 3.56 11.31 0.74
C TYR A 365 4.89 10.93 1.40
N LEU A 366 5.46 11.87 2.15
CA LEU A 366 6.74 11.71 2.84
C LEU A 366 6.52 11.84 4.35
N ILE A 367 6.12 10.73 4.97
CA ILE A 367 5.89 10.58 6.43
C ILE A 367 6.57 9.27 6.86
N PRO A 368 7.91 9.15 6.71
CA PRO A 368 8.58 7.85 6.60
C PRO A 368 8.71 7.05 7.91
N GLY A 369 8.40 7.66 9.05
CA GLY A 369 8.75 7.08 10.35
C GLY A 369 10.25 7.19 10.66
N ASP A 370 10.62 6.91 11.91
CA ASP A 370 11.97 7.24 12.42
C ASP A 370 13.06 6.40 11.75
N SER A 371 12.85 5.11 11.50
CA SER A 371 13.89 4.23 10.93
C SER A 371 14.31 4.63 9.50
N ILE A 372 13.35 4.90 8.62
CA ILE A 372 13.63 5.38 7.26
C ILE A 372 14.22 6.80 7.31
N LEU A 373 13.69 7.66 8.19
CA LEU A 373 14.15 9.02 8.34
C LEU A 373 15.65 9.07 8.73
N GLU A 374 16.04 8.30 9.73
CA GLU A 374 17.43 8.19 10.17
C GLU A 374 18.33 7.54 9.12
N ALA A 375 17.87 6.50 8.43
CA ALA A 375 18.63 5.86 7.36
C ALA A 375 18.94 6.86 6.22
N LEU A 376 17.98 7.69 5.81
CA LEU A 376 18.18 8.75 4.80
C LEU A 376 19.19 9.80 5.26
N ILE A 377 19.13 10.21 6.53
CA ILE A 377 20.06 11.19 7.11
C ILE A 377 21.47 10.61 7.18
N ILE A 378 21.62 9.39 7.67
CA ILE A 378 22.92 8.69 7.76
C ILE A 378 23.52 8.58 6.36
N ALA A 379 22.76 8.13 5.36
CA ALA A 379 23.23 8.04 3.99
C ALA A 379 23.71 9.40 3.46
N ALA A 380 22.92 10.46 3.62
CA ALA A 380 23.29 11.81 3.18
C ALA A 380 24.54 12.36 3.90
N LYS A 381 24.65 12.14 5.22
CA LYS A 381 25.80 12.55 6.02
C LYS A 381 27.07 11.73 5.69
N SER A 382 26.91 10.51 5.19
CA SER A 382 28.02 9.65 4.74
C SER A 382 28.45 9.94 3.29
N GLY A 383 27.90 10.98 2.65
CA GLY A 383 28.30 11.41 1.30
C GLY A 383 27.47 10.79 0.15
N VAL A 384 26.44 10.02 0.43
CA VAL A 384 25.51 9.51 -0.59
C VAL A 384 24.64 10.65 -1.12
N ASP A 385 24.45 10.74 -2.43
CA ASP A 385 23.54 11.71 -3.05
C ASP A 385 22.09 11.23 -2.87
N VAL A 386 21.45 11.69 -1.78
CA VAL A 386 20.05 11.36 -1.47
C VAL A 386 19.14 12.44 -2.01
N ARG A 387 18.25 12.04 -2.94
CA ARG A 387 17.26 12.94 -3.56
C ARG A 387 15.86 12.38 -3.41
N ILE A 388 14.93 13.24 -2.98
CA ILE A 388 13.53 12.89 -2.80
C ILE A 388 12.68 13.87 -3.59
N MET A 389 11.71 13.36 -4.35
CA MET A 389 10.76 14.17 -5.12
C MET A 389 9.35 13.97 -4.56
N ILE A 390 8.69 15.09 -4.24
CA ILE A 390 7.34 15.16 -3.68
C ILE A 390 6.45 16.09 -4.54
N PRO A 391 5.11 16.02 -4.40
CA PRO A 391 4.22 16.95 -5.12
C PRO A 391 4.41 18.40 -4.67
N SER A 392 4.13 19.34 -5.57
CA SER A 392 4.07 20.78 -5.25
C SER A 392 2.70 21.21 -4.70
N MET A 393 1.65 20.41 -4.92
CA MET A 393 0.27 20.71 -4.52
C MET A 393 -0.32 19.60 -3.64
N PRO A 394 -1.28 19.93 -2.75
CA PRO A 394 -1.96 18.93 -1.93
C PRO A 394 -3.12 18.24 -2.67
N ASP A 395 -3.24 16.94 -2.51
CA ASP A 395 -4.49 16.19 -2.66
C ASP A 395 -5.22 16.06 -1.31
N HIS A 396 -4.47 15.78 -0.24
CA HIS A 396 -4.90 15.72 1.16
C HIS A 396 -4.17 16.80 2.01
N PRO A 397 -4.88 17.82 2.52
CA PRO A 397 -4.23 18.97 3.18
C PRO A 397 -3.34 18.61 4.38
N PHE A 398 -3.79 17.70 5.26
CA PHE A 398 -3.02 17.30 6.45
C PHE A 398 -1.78 16.50 6.07
N VAL A 399 -1.91 15.50 5.18
CA VAL A 399 -0.81 14.67 4.68
C VAL A 399 0.24 15.55 4.01
N TYR A 400 -0.18 16.52 3.21
CA TYR A 400 0.75 17.45 2.56
C TYR A 400 1.52 18.33 3.57
N ARG A 401 0.87 18.78 4.64
CA ARG A 401 1.56 19.56 5.69
C ARG A 401 2.52 18.72 6.52
N ALA A 402 2.18 17.46 6.79
CA ALA A 402 3.11 16.51 7.41
C ALA A 402 4.31 16.24 6.48
N THR A 403 4.07 16.02 5.18
CA THR A 403 5.13 15.88 4.16
C THR A 403 6.08 17.09 4.16
N GLU A 404 5.57 18.32 4.22
CA GLU A 404 6.40 19.52 4.32
C GLU A 404 7.25 19.57 5.60
N TYR A 405 6.71 19.07 6.71
CA TYR A 405 7.46 18.98 7.97
C TYR A 405 8.68 18.07 7.85
N TYR A 406 8.47 16.85 7.35
CA TYR A 406 9.55 15.87 7.17
C TYR A 406 10.54 16.29 6.08
N ALA A 407 10.06 16.92 5.00
CA ALA A 407 10.91 17.50 3.98
C ALA A 407 11.85 18.57 4.56
N LYS A 408 11.33 19.47 5.42
CA LYS A 408 12.15 20.45 6.16
C LYS A 408 13.22 19.79 7.01
N TYR A 409 12.83 18.74 7.76
CA TYR A 409 13.76 18.04 8.63
C TYR A 409 14.90 17.39 7.83
N LEU A 410 14.58 16.74 6.72
CA LEU A 410 15.55 16.10 5.81
C LEU A 410 16.46 17.13 5.13
N VAL A 411 15.93 18.25 4.64
CA VAL A 411 16.72 19.35 4.04
C VAL A 411 17.71 19.94 5.04
N ASN A 412 17.31 20.10 6.30
CA ASN A 412 18.20 20.59 7.35
C ASN A 412 19.36 19.62 7.64
N ASN A 413 19.18 18.34 7.33
CA ASN A 413 20.15 17.27 7.52
C ASN A 413 20.93 16.86 6.25
N GLY A 414 20.79 17.60 5.16
CA GLY A 414 21.62 17.45 3.95
C GLY A 414 20.98 16.63 2.83
N VAL A 415 19.75 16.12 3.01
CA VAL A 415 18.99 15.45 1.95
C VAL A 415 18.44 16.50 0.98
N LYS A 416 18.54 16.25 -0.33
CA LYS A 416 17.98 17.11 -1.37
C LYS A 416 16.52 16.73 -1.63
N VAL A 417 15.59 17.63 -1.30
CA VAL A 417 14.16 17.42 -1.53
C VAL A 417 13.67 18.38 -2.61
N TYR A 418 12.96 17.86 -3.58
CA TYR A 418 12.43 18.57 -4.74
C TYR A 418 10.91 18.54 -4.75
N LYS A 419 10.29 19.64 -5.17
CA LYS A 419 8.87 19.67 -5.51
C LYS A 419 8.71 19.55 -7.01
N TYR A 420 7.93 18.59 -7.46
CA TYR A 420 7.53 18.45 -8.85
C TYR A 420 6.44 19.48 -9.19
N ASP A 421 6.70 20.33 -10.19
CA ASP A 421 5.85 21.49 -10.49
C ASP A 421 4.97 21.31 -11.73
N ASN A 422 5.23 20.28 -12.57
CA ASN A 422 4.43 20.00 -13.77
C ASN A 422 3.24 19.08 -13.48
N GLY A 423 2.35 19.50 -12.55
CA GLY A 423 1.17 18.72 -12.16
C GLY A 423 1.36 17.96 -10.84
N PHE A 424 0.80 16.76 -10.73
CA PHE A 424 0.83 15.97 -9.49
C PHE A 424 1.67 14.71 -9.65
N ILE A 425 2.79 14.63 -8.95
CA ILE A 425 3.59 13.40 -8.90
C ILE A 425 3.03 12.43 -7.85
N HIS A 426 2.73 11.21 -8.30
CA HIS A 426 2.20 10.15 -7.47
C HIS A 426 3.01 8.85 -7.58
N ALA A 427 4.18 8.89 -8.22
CA ALA A 427 5.08 7.74 -8.34
C ALA A 427 5.57 7.25 -6.97
N LYS A 428 5.75 5.95 -6.84
CA LYS A 428 6.33 5.30 -5.68
C LYS A 428 7.50 4.45 -6.15
N THR A 429 8.64 5.13 -6.28
CA THR A 429 9.87 4.53 -6.79
C THR A 429 11.02 4.80 -5.86
N ILE A 430 11.93 3.85 -5.78
CA ILE A 430 13.26 4.02 -5.21
C ILE A 430 14.27 3.39 -6.16
N VAL A 431 15.36 4.08 -6.43
CA VAL A 431 16.49 3.56 -7.19
C VAL A 431 17.79 3.88 -6.47
N SER A 432 18.67 2.89 -6.34
CA SER A 432 19.95 3.01 -5.63
C SER A 432 21.07 2.24 -6.34
N GLY A 433 22.19 2.91 -6.52
CA GLY A 433 23.29 2.33 -7.25
C GLY A 433 22.90 1.97 -8.70
N SER A 434 23.73 1.17 -9.35
CA SER A 434 23.55 0.86 -10.78
C SER A 434 22.59 -0.29 -11.07
N ASN A 435 21.91 -0.88 -10.08
CA ASN A 435 21.26 -2.18 -10.30
C ASN A 435 20.06 -2.52 -9.39
N ILE A 436 19.71 -1.68 -8.43
CA ILE A 436 18.59 -1.94 -7.52
C ILE A 436 17.52 -0.87 -7.72
N ALA A 437 16.29 -1.30 -7.96
CA ALA A 437 15.14 -0.41 -7.99
C ALA A 437 13.90 -1.09 -7.43
N SER A 438 12.95 -0.28 -6.98
CA SER A 438 11.60 -0.74 -6.64
C SER A 438 10.56 0.18 -7.24
N VAL A 439 9.50 -0.43 -7.77
CA VAL A 439 8.29 0.24 -8.25
C VAL A 439 7.09 -0.49 -7.68
N GLY A 440 6.10 0.24 -7.17
CA GLY A 440 4.91 -0.40 -6.61
C GLY A 440 3.86 0.56 -6.12
N SER A 441 3.10 0.13 -5.14
CA SER A 441 1.99 0.88 -4.58
C SER A 441 2.33 1.63 -3.28
N ALA A 442 3.42 1.25 -2.59
CA ALA A 442 3.75 1.76 -1.26
C ALA A 442 4.38 3.15 -1.30
N ASN A 443 3.75 4.12 -0.62
CA ASN A 443 4.32 5.44 -0.37
C ASN A 443 5.41 5.38 0.70
N GLN A 444 6.16 6.49 0.85
CA GLN A 444 7.08 6.68 1.97
C GLN A 444 6.33 7.23 3.20
N ASP A 445 5.31 6.51 3.66
CA ASP A 445 4.51 6.91 4.80
C ASP A 445 4.17 5.74 5.73
N PHE A 446 3.84 6.11 6.98
CA PHE A 446 3.47 5.16 8.03
C PHE A 446 2.28 4.28 7.63
N ARG A 447 1.33 4.87 6.88
CA ARG A 447 0.12 4.18 6.45
C ARG A 447 0.44 3.04 5.48
N SER A 448 1.29 3.28 4.48
CA SER A 448 1.74 2.25 3.53
C SER A 448 2.57 1.17 4.20
N TYR A 449 3.31 1.51 5.26
CA TYR A 449 4.16 0.54 5.95
C TYR A 449 3.42 -0.35 6.94
N GLN A 450 2.25 0.08 7.47
CA GLN A 450 1.59 -0.62 8.58
C GLN A 450 0.09 -0.84 8.41
N LEU A 451 -0.62 0.01 7.66
CA LEU A 451 -2.08 0.03 7.64
C LEU A 451 -2.69 -0.39 6.31
N ASN A 452 -2.00 -0.16 5.21
CA ASN A 452 -2.49 -0.53 3.89
C ASN A 452 -1.94 -1.88 3.44
N PHE A 453 -2.72 -2.59 2.62
CA PHE A 453 -2.23 -3.72 1.86
C PHE A 453 -1.53 -3.21 0.61
N GLU A 454 -0.21 -3.34 0.57
CA GLU A 454 0.66 -2.84 -0.49
C GLU A 454 1.38 -3.97 -1.22
N VAL A 455 1.90 -3.66 -2.41
CA VAL A 455 2.74 -4.57 -3.20
C VAL A 455 3.75 -3.79 -4.01
N ASN A 456 5.02 -4.26 -4.00
CA ASN A 456 6.10 -3.68 -4.77
C ASN A 456 6.89 -4.75 -5.51
N ALA A 457 7.35 -4.41 -6.72
CA ALA A 457 8.37 -5.14 -7.43
C ALA A 457 9.75 -4.59 -7.03
N PHE A 458 10.62 -5.44 -6.51
CA PHE A 458 12.03 -5.15 -6.29
C PHE A 458 12.83 -5.80 -7.40
N THR A 459 13.63 -5.02 -8.12
CA THR A 459 14.33 -5.43 -9.33
C THR A 459 15.83 -5.30 -9.17
N TYR A 460 16.58 -6.24 -9.79
CA TYR A 460 18.02 -6.39 -9.66
C TYR A 460 18.67 -6.35 -11.04
N ASN A 461 18.39 -5.30 -11.80
CA ASN A 461 18.81 -5.17 -13.20
C ASN A 461 19.39 -3.78 -13.49
N PRO A 462 20.64 -3.69 -14.02
CA PRO A 462 21.29 -2.41 -14.30
C PRO A 462 20.54 -1.55 -15.33
N ALA A 463 19.98 -2.14 -16.38
CA ALA A 463 19.32 -1.40 -17.42
C ALA A 463 18.05 -0.72 -16.90
N LEU A 464 17.21 -1.45 -16.15
CA LEU A 464 16.00 -0.91 -15.56
C LEU A 464 16.30 0.13 -14.45
N ALA A 465 17.33 -0.09 -13.63
CA ALA A 465 17.75 0.89 -12.64
C ALA A 465 18.25 2.18 -13.28
N THR A 466 19.00 2.09 -14.39
CA THR A 466 19.44 3.24 -15.17
C THR A 466 18.25 3.98 -15.79
N GLU A 467 17.31 3.28 -16.41
CA GLU A 467 16.08 3.86 -16.97
C GLU A 467 15.30 4.64 -15.90
N LEU A 468 15.06 4.06 -14.73
CA LEU A 468 14.35 4.72 -13.63
C LEU A 468 15.11 5.93 -13.06
N LYS A 469 16.43 5.87 -13.04
CA LYS A 469 17.28 7.01 -12.70
C LYS A 469 17.14 8.14 -13.73
N GLU A 470 17.21 7.84 -15.02
CA GLU A 470 17.03 8.82 -16.11
C GLU A 470 15.64 9.46 -16.08
N ILE A 471 14.60 8.66 -15.80
CA ILE A 471 13.24 9.15 -15.57
C ILE A 471 13.20 10.16 -14.40
N PHE A 472 13.83 9.83 -13.28
CA PHE A 472 13.93 10.74 -12.14
C PHE A 472 14.67 12.03 -12.51
N GLU A 473 15.79 11.93 -13.23
CA GLU A 473 16.58 13.08 -13.68
C GLU A 473 15.83 13.95 -14.71
N LYS A 474 14.97 13.36 -15.53
CA LYS A 474 14.05 14.09 -16.40
C LYS A 474 13.01 14.87 -15.60
N ASP A 475 12.40 14.23 -14.60
CA ASP A 475 11.41 14.87 -13.73
C ASP A 475 12.05 16.00 -12.87
N LEU A 476 13.35 15.94 -12.56
CA LEU A 476 14.07 17.02 -11.88
C LEU A 476 14.06 18.33 -12.66
N LYS A 477 14.04 18.29 -14.00
CA LYS A 477 13.99 19.51 -14.85
C LYS A 477 12.68 20.27 -14.67
N GLU A 478 11.64 19.57 -14.24
CA GLU A 478 10.29 20.09 -13.94
C GLU A 478 10.07 20.25 -12.42
N SER A 479 11.14 20.41 -11.65
CA SER A 479 11.07 20.40 -10.19
C SER A 479 11.88 21.54 -9.55
N THR A 480 11.37 22.05 -8.44
CA THR A 480 12.05 23.08 -7.64
C THR A 480 12.71 22.47 -6.41
N LEU A 481 14.03 22.72 -6.23
CA LEU A 481 14.77 22.32 -5.03
C LEU A 481 14.31 23.10 -3.80
N LEU A 482 13.93 22.38 -2.75
CA LEU A 482 13.61 22.96 -1.45
C LEU A 482 14.90 23.33 -0.69
N THR A 483 14.98 24.57 -0.25
CA THR A 483 16.12 25.08 0.50
C THR A 483 15.76 25.39 1.94
N LYS A 484 16.76 25.52 2.83
CA LYS A 484 16.54 26.01 4.20
C LYS A 484 15.86 27.37 4.21
N LYS A 485 16.21 28.26 3.27
CA LYS A 485 15.59 29.59 3.12
C LYS A 485 14.09 29.46 2.83
N TYR A 486 13.69 28.60 1.89
CA TYR A 486 12.28 28.34 1.58
C TYR A 486 11.44 28.02 2.84
N PHE A 487 11.98 27.21 3.75
CA PHE A 487 11.27 26.84 4.99
C PHE A 487 11.32 27.96 6.05
N ASN A 488 12.42 28.72 6.10
CA ASN A 488 12.55 29.82 7.05
C ASN A 488 11.60 30.99 6.73
N ASP A 489 11.39 31.27 5.45
CA ASP A 489 10.55 32.36 4.94
C ASP A 489 9.03 32.03 5.04
N GLN A 490 8.67 30.82 5.46
CA GLN A 490 7.27 30.44 5.66
C GLN A 490 6.63 31.17 6.84
N SER A 491 5.33 31.54 6.69
CA SER A 491 4.57 32.16 7.78
C SER A 491 4.46 31.28 9.02
N HIS A 492 4.33 31.89 10.19
CA HIS A 492 4.13 31.16 11.46
C HIS A 492 2.90 30.24 11.42
N TRP A 493 1.81 30.66 10.74
CA TRP A 493 0.61 29.85 10.56
C TRP A 493 0.83 28.59 9.73
N ARG A 494 1.69 28.68 8.68
CA ARG A 494 2.07 27.50 7.89
C ARG A 494 2.93 26.54 8.72
N LYS A 495 3.88 27.05 9.48
CA LYS A 495 4.70 26.25 10.39
C LYS A 495 3.84 25.56 11.46
N PHE A 496 2.88 26.27 12.07
CA PHE A 496 1.93 25.70 13.02
C PHE A 496 1.15 24.52 12.40
N LYS A 497 0.60 24.68 11.19
CA LYS A 497 -0.11 23.59 10.48
C LYS A 497 0.79 22.38 10.24
N GLN A 498 2.06 22.56 9.93
CA GLN A 498 3.03 21.48 9.74
C GLN A 498 3.26 20.71 11.05
N TYR A 499 3.50 21.42 12.15
CA TYR A 499 3.67 20.80 13.47
C TYR A 499 2.40 20.05 13.92
N PHE A 500 1.24 20.66 13.73
CA PHE A 500 -0.04 20.02 14.05
C PHE A 500 -0.26 18.75 13.22
N SER A 501 -0.04 18.82 11.90
CA SER A 501 -0.21 17.66 11.02
C SER A 501 0.78 16.54 11.34
N ARG A 502 1.99 16.86 11.78
CA ARG A 502 2.95 15.85 12.26
C ARG A 502 2.41 15.02 13.42
N LEU A 503 1.68 15.64 14.35
CA LEU A 503 1.08 14.90 15.49
C LEU A 503 0.08 13.85 15.03
N LEU A 504 -0.51 14.03 13.84
CA LEU A 504 -1.44 13.09 13.23
C LEU A 504 -0.73 12.01 12.38
N SER A 505 0.60 12.06 12.22
CA SER A 505 1.37 11.12 11.38
C SER A 505 1.04 9.64 11.61
N PRO A 506 0.80 9.14 12.83
CA PRO A 506 0.46 7.73 13.04
C PRO A 506 -0.90 7.29 12.49
N ILE A 507 -1.74 8.24 12.07
CA ILE A 507 -3.08 7.96 11.54
C ILE A 507 -3.32 8.52 10.12
N LEU A 508 -2.36 9.28 9.60
CA LEU A 508 -2.38 9.86 8.24
C LEU A 508 -1.97 8.89 7.16
#